data_e68e25681df0ff29179ae057f7a610e1
#
_entry.id   e68e25681df0ff29179ae057f7a610e1
#
_cell.length_a   1.000
_cell.length_b   1.000
_cell.length_c   1.000
_cell.angle_alpha   90.00
_cell.angle_beta   90.00
_cell.angle_gamma   90.00
#
_symmetry.space_group_name_H-M   'P 1'
#
loop_
_entity.id
_entity.type
_entity.pdbx_description
1 polymer ?
#
loop_
_entity_poly.entity_id
_entity_poly.type
_entity_poly.pdbx_seq_one_letter_code
_entity_poly.pdbx_strand_id
1 'polypeptide(L)'
;MQIEERQRRILEELRKNPNVTVRELSELLYVSEPTVRRDFTELDRRGLITKIYGGAILNRGAADREIPFLLRENERSSVKAQMGRRAAALVEDGMVVMLDGSTSAYHIVPYLAERRDLIVVTSGAKTAVALAEANIRTFSTGGQMLIHSYSYVGEQAEAFVKKINADVLFFSAAGLTEDGRITDRAVEEANLRRAMMSACRKKYLLCDSGKFGKSLFYNMATVDEIDGIITEGDLPPALEKLLAKK
;
A
#
# COMPACT_ATOMS: atom_id res chain seq x y z
N MET A 1 -8.58 7.90 -20.47
CA MET A 1 -8.53 7.36 -19.08
C MET A 1 -7.89 5.99 -19.12
N GLN A 2 -6.87 5.75 -18.30
CA GLN A 2 -6.21 4.45 -18.21
C GLN A 2 -7.15 3.38 -17.63
N ILE A 3 -6.89 2.10 -17.92
CA ILE A 3 -7.77 0.98 -17.56
C ILE A 3 -7.92 0.90 -16.03
N GLU A 4 -6.82 0.99 -15.29
CA GLU A 4 -6.79 0.88 -13.83
C GLU A 4 -7.59 2.00 -13.16
N GLU A 5 -7.43 3.23 -13.62
CA GLU A 5 -8.17 4.40 -13.13
C GLU A 5 -9.69 4.23 -13.38
N ARG A 6 -10.06 3.68 -14.52
CA ARG A 6 -11.47 3.43 -14.85
C ARG A 6 -12.06 2.34 -13.96
N GLN A 7 -11.35 1.23 -13.77
CA GLN A 7 -11.79 0.13 -12.91
C GLN A 7 -11.93 0.59 -11.45
N ARG A 8 -11.04 1.45 -10.97
CA ARG A 8 -11.13 2.06 -9.65
C ARG A 8 -12.42 2.88 -9.49
N ARG A 9 -12.71 3.76 -10.47
CA ARG A 9 -13.94 4.57 -10.45
C ARG A 9 -15.20 3.71 -10.50
N ILE A 10 -15.20 2.62 -11.26
CA ILE A 10 -16.29 1.65 -11.26
C ILE A 10 -16.54 1.09 -9.86
N LEU A 11 -15.50 0.65 -9.15
CA LEU A 11 -15.63 0.13 -7.79
C LEU A 11 -16.08 1.19 -6.79
N GLU A 12 -15.64 2.43 -6.93
CA GLU A 12 -16.09 3.54 -6.09
C GLU A 12 -17.58 3.85 -6.29
N GLU A 13 -18.03 3.88 -7.54
CA GLU A 13 -19.44 4.11 -7.83
C GLU A 13 -20.34 2.95 -7.34
N LEU A 14 -19.91 1.69 -7.51
CA LEU A 14 -20.59 0.53 -6.95
C LEU A 14 -20.65 0.54 -5.42
N ARG A 15 -19.68 1.17 -4.74
CA ARG A 15 -19.72 1.38 -3.28
C ARG A 15 -20.77 2.41 -2.85
N LYS A 16 -20.90 3.50 -3.63
CA LYS A 16 -21.85 4.58 -3.34
C LYS A 16 -23.26 4.18 -3.74
N ASN A 17 -23.40 3.56 -4.90
CA ASN A 17 -24.68 3.12 -5.46
C ASN A 17 -24.57 1.66 -5.91
N PRO A 18 -25.01 0.69 -5.10
CA PRO A 18 -24.98 -0.73 -5.44
C PRO A 18 -25.81 -1.12 -6.66
N ASN A 19 -26.69 -0.25 -7.12
CA ASN A 19 -27.60 -0.50 -8.25
C ASN A 19 -27.18 0.22 -9.54
N VAL A 20 -25.97 0.77 -9.60
CA VAL A 20 -25.49 1.48 -10.78
C VAL A 20 -25.41 0.53 -11.99
N THR A 21 -25.97 0.98 -13.11
CA THR A 21 -26.05 0.21 -14.33
C THR A 21 -24.81 0.41 -15.24
N VAL A 22 -24.60 -0.51 -16.18
CA VAL A 22 -23.56 -0.37 -17.23
C VAL A 22 -23.73 0.94 -17.98
N ARG A 23 -24.96 1.34 -18.28
CA ARG A 23 -25.27 2.56 -19.01
C ARG A 23 -24.86 3.81 -18.20
N GLU A 24 -25.27 3.91 -16.94
CA GLU A 24 -24.90 5.02 -16.07
C GLU A 24 -23.40 5.14 -15.91
N LEU A 25 -22.68 4.01 -15.75
CA LEU A 25 -21.22 4.01 -15.68
C LEU A 25 -20.58 4.42 -17.01
N SER A 26 -21.14 4.03 -18.16
CA SER A 26 -20.62 4.45 -19.47
C SER A 26 -20.72 5.96 -19.66
N GLU A 27 -21.85 6.55 -19.27
CA GLU A 27 -22.09 8.00 -19.28
C GLU A 27 -21.18 8.73 -18.30
N LEU A 28 -21.08 8.27 -17.05
CA LEU A 28 -20.25 8.85 -15.99
C LEU A 28 -18.75 8.85 -16.31
N LEU A 29 -18.29 7.75 -16.94
CA LEU A 29 -16.87 7.54 -17.23
C LEU A 29 -16.46 7.99 -18.63
N TYR A 30 -17.42 8.45 -19.45
CA TYR A 30 -17.24 8.86 -20.85
C TYR A 30 -16.58 7.76 -21.69
N VAL A 31 -17.06 6.51 -21.54
CA VAL A 31 -16.61 5.35 -22.32
C VAL A 31 -17.80 4.57 -22.87
N SER A 32 -17.57 3.69 -23.83
CA SER A 32 -18.64 2.85 -24.36
C SER A 32 -19.09 1.76 -23.39
N GLU A 33 -20.37 1.34 -23.44
CA GLU A 33 -20.86 0.20 -22.65
C GLU A 33 -20.02 -1.08 -22.84
N PRO A 34 -19.57 -1.45 -24.07
CA PRO A 34 -18.67 -2.59 -24.24
C PRO A 34 -17.37 -2.46 -23.43
N THR A 35 -16.86 -1.25 -23.25
CA THR A 35 -15.68 -0.99 -22.43
C THR A 35 -15.98 -1.28 -20.97
N VAL A 36 -17.10 -0.78 -20.42
CA VAL A 36 -17.54 -1.07 -19.06
C VAL A 36 -17.74 -2.58 -18.86
N ARG A 37 -18.33 -3.28 -19.82
CA ARG A 37 -18.55 -4.74 -19.74
C ARG A 37 -17.23 -5.53 -19.71
N ARG A 38 -16.19 -5.07 -20.43
CA ARG A 38 -14.85 -5.67 -20.36
C ARG A 38 -14.22 -5.45 -18.97
N ASP A 39 -14.35 -4.23 -18.44
CA ASP A 39 -13.89 -3.94 -17.08
C ASP A 39 -14.61 -4.78 -16.04
N PHE A 40 -15.92 -4.94 -16.16
CA PHE A 40 -16.70 -5.84 -15.30
C PHE A 40 -16.19 -7.29 -15.37
N THR A 41 -15.88 -7.78 -16.58
CA THR A 41 -15.35 -9.14 -16.73
C THR A 41 -14.01 -9.31 -16.02
N GLU A 42 -13.14 -8.32 -16.07
CA GLU A 42 -11.85 -8.35 -15.37
C GLU A 42 -12.03 -8.21 -13.85
N LEU A 43 -12.89 -7.31 -13.38
CA LEU A 43 -13.18 -7.14 -11.97
C LEU A 43 -13.88 -8.37 -11.34
N ASP A 44 -14.77 -9.02 -12.10
CA ASP A 44 -15.43 -10.28 -11.71
C ASP A 44 -14.42 -11.42 -11.63
N ARG A 45 -13.52 -11.55 -12.61
CA ARG A 45 -12.41 -12.52 -12.58
C ARG A 45 -11.50 -12.33 -11.35
N ARG A 46 -11.32 -11.09 -10.91
CA ARG A 46 -10.56 -10.75 -9.69
C ARG A 46 -11.39 -10.91 -8.41
N GLY A 47 -12.66 -11.34 -8.52
CA GLY A 47 -13.56 -11.55 -7.39
C GLY A 47 -13.99 -10.27 -6.65
N LEU A 48 -13.82 -9.10 -7.26
CA LEU A 48 -14.18 -7.80 -6.68
C LEU A 48 -15.67 -7.47 -6.84
N ILE A 49 -16.28 -7.97 -7.89
CA ILE A 49 -17.70 -7.81 -8.18
C ILE A 49 -18.31 -9.16 -8.61
N THR A 50 -19.62 -9.24 -8.64
CA THR A 50 -20.38 -10.28 -9.33
C THR A 50 -21.23 -9.60 -10.40
N LYS A 51 -21.07 -10.03 -11.66
CA LYS A 51 -21.88 -9.52 -12.78
C LYS A 51 -23.33 -9.96 -12.62
N ILE A 52 -24.25 -9.02 -12.84
CA ILE A 52 -25.70 -9.25 -12.90
C ILE A 52 -26.23 -8.71 -14.21
N TYR A 53 -27.54 -8.99 -14.49
CA TYR A 53 -28.18 -8.42 -15.68
C TYR A 53 -28.19 -6.89 -15.62
N GLY A 54 -27.56 -6.25 -16.59
CA GLY A 54 -27.49 -4.78 -16.70
C GLY A 54 -26.47 -4.06 -15.81
N GLY A 55 -25.76 -4.76 -14.91
CA GLY A 55 -24.85 -4.13 -13.96
C GLY A 55 -23.88 -5.09 -13.29
N ALA A 56 -23.46 -4.73 -12.10
CA ALA A 56 -22.64 -5.56 -11.23
C ALA A 56 -22.94 -5.24 -9.76
N ILE A 57 -22.73 -6.20 -8.90
CA ILE A 57 -22.82 -6.04 -7.44
C ILE A 57 -21.42 -6.18 -6.87
N LEU A 58 -21.03 -5.27 -5.98
CA LEU A 58 -19.80 -5.40 -5.22
C LEU A 58 -19.90 -6.65 -4.32
N ASN A 59 -18.93 -7.54 -4.39
CA ASN A 59 -18.98 -8.75 -3.59
C ASN A 59 -18.96 -8.41 -2.09
N ARG A 60 -19.85 -9.02 -1.31
CA ARG A 60 -19.81 -8.91 0.16
C ARG A 60 -18.48 -9.42 0.66
N GLY A 61 -17.73 -8.57 1.35
CA GLY A 61 -16.31 -8.81 1.68
C GLY A 61 -15.32 -8.19 0.67
N ALA A 62 -15.75 -7.68 -0.49
CA ALA A 62 -14.87 -6.88 -1.34
C ALA A 62 -14.61 -5.50 -0.73
N ALA A 63 -15.49 -5.00 0.15
CA ALA A 63 -15.22 -3.83 0.99
C ALA A 63 -14.13 -4.14 2.05
N ASP A 64 -14.05 -5.42 2.49
CA ASP A 64 -13.03 -5.93 3.42
C ASP A 64 -11.87 -6.62 2.67
N ARG A 65 -12.03 -6.97 1.39
CA ARG A 65 -10.92 -7.47 0.58
C ARG A 65 -9.99 -6.32 0.22
N GLU A 66 -8.73 -6.60 0.29
CA GLU A 66 -7.69 -5.66 -0.10
C GLU A 66 -7.85 -5.28 -1.57
N ILE A 67 -7.93 -3.96 -1.86
CA ILE A 67 -7.92 -3.46 -3.24
C ILE A 67 -6.60 -3.90 -3.87
N PRO A 68 -6.61 -4.53 -5.06
CA PRO A 68 -5.39 -5.00 -5.71
C PRO A 68 -4.31 -3.91 -5.83
N PHE A 69 -3.06 -4.30 -5.68
CA PHE A 69 -1.90 -3.39 -5.76
C PHE A 69 -1.98 -2.47 -6.98
N LEU A 70 -2.28 -3.01 -8.17
CA LEU A 70 -2.35 -2.25 -9.42
C LEU A 70 -3.39 -1.13 -9.39
N LEU A 71 -4.49 -1.31 -8.68
CA LEU A 71 -5.50 -0.27 -8.52
C LEU A 71 -5.06 0.76 -7.46
N ARG A 72 -4.43 0.29 -6.37
CA ARG A 72 -3.89 1.17 -5.32
C ARG A 72 -2.67 1.96 -5.77
N GLU A 73 -1.86 1.44 -6.68
CA GLU A 73 -0.65 2.09 -7.19
C GLU A 73 -0.97 3.48 -7.77
N ASN A 74 -2.02 3.54 -8.59
CA ASN A 74 -2.46 4.78 -9.24
C ASN A 74 -3.37 5.65 -8.36
N GLU A 75 -3.94 5.08 -7.30
CA GLU A 75 -4.77 5.83 -6.36
C GLU A 75 -3.91 6.82 -5.57
N ARG A 76 -4.24 8.12 -5.66
CA ARG A 76 -3.50 9.20 -4.99
C ARG A 76 -1.99 9.16 -5.30
N SER A 77 -1.62 8.84 -6.54
CA SER A 77 -0.21 8.66 -6.95
C SER A 77 0.65 9.91 -6.67
N SER A 78 0.11 11.11 -6.90
CA SER A 78 0.80 12.37 -6.59
C SER A 78 1.11 12.53 -5.10
N VAL A 79 0.17 12.14 -4.24
CA VAL A 79 0.34 12.13 -2.78
C VAL A 79 1.44 11.14 -2.36
N LYS A 80 1.40 9.92 -2.91
CA LYS A 80 2.43 8.90 -2.63
C LYS A 80 3.80 9.32 -3.14
N ALA A 81 3.87 9.97 -4.31
CA ALA A 81 5.11 10.52 -4.83
C ALA A 81 5.69 11.60 -3.91
N GLN A 82 4.84 12.47 -3.35
CA GLN A 82 5.28 13.47 -2.37
C GLN A 82 5.79 12.82 -1.09
N MET A 83 5.08 11.83 -0.54
CA MET A 83 5.53 11.05 0.61
C MET A 83 6.84 10.30 0.29
N GLY A 84 6.94 9.68 -0.89
CA GLY A 84 8.14 8.99 -1.36
C GLY A 84 9.37 9.89 -1.40
N ARG A 85 9.23 11.13 -1.89
CA ARG A 85 10.31 12.12 -1.88
C ARG A 85 10.73 12.48 -0.45
N ARG A 86 9.77 12.70 0.46
CA ARG A 86 10.06 12.98 1.88
C ARG A 86 10.77 11.81 2.55
N ALA A 87 10.36 10.57 2.26
CA ALA A 87 10.98 9.36 2.79
C ALA A 87 12.43 9.21 2.27
N ALA A 88 12.66 9.39 0.97
CA ALA A 88 13.97 9.28 0.37
C ALA A 88 14.96 10.35 0.90
N ALA A 89 14.49 11.49 1.37
CA ALA A 89 15.33 12.51 2.01
C ALA A 89 15.94 12.04 3.36
N LEU A 90 15.37 11.00 3.98
CA LEU A 90 15.89 10.38 5.20
C LEU A 90 16.90 9.25 4.94
N VAL A 91 17.13 8.92 3.67
CA VAL A 91 18.05 7.87 3.27
C VAL A 91 19.40 8.49 2.91
N GLU A 92 20.47 7.97 3.48
CA GLU A 92 21.85 8.35 3.23
C GLU A 92 22.57 7.27 2.41
N ASP A 93 23.69 7.62 1.78
CA ASP A 93 24.53 6.67 1.05
C ASP A 93 25.02 5.54 1.99
N GLY A 94 25.09 4.33 1.50
CA GLY A 94 25.55 3.16 2.25
C GLY A 94 24.52 2.53 3.21
N MET A 95 23.33 3.11 3.36
CA MET A 95 22.30 2.56 4.26
C MET A 95 21.72 1.22 3.78
N VAL A 96 21.30 0.42 4.75
CA VAL A 96 20.41 -0.73 4.56
C VAL A 96 18.98 -0.30 4.80
N VAL A 97 18.17 -0.26 3.75
CA VAL A 97 16.79 0.23 3.75
C VAL A 97 15.83 -0.95 3.65
N MET A 98 14.78 -0.98 4.46
CA MET A 98 13.66 -1.89 4.27
C MET A 98 12.44 -1.16 3.70
N LEU A 99 11.82 -1.76 2.69
CA LEU A 99 10.55 -1.31 2.09
C LEU A 99 9.52 -2.43 2.18
N ASP A 100 8.36 -2.16 2.74
CA ASP A 100 7.28 -3.15 2.72
C ASP A 100 6.66 -3.30 1.32
N GLY A 101 5.73 -4.24 1.15
CA GLY A 101 5.03 -4.50 -0.12
C GLY A 101 3.95 -3.49 -0.47
N SER A 102 3.86 -2.34 0.20
CA SER A 102 2.83 -1.33 -0.04
C SER A 102 3.11 -0.49 -1.28
N THR A 103 2.03 0.05 -1.87
CA THR A 103 2.17 1.02 -2.97
C THR A 103 2.80 2.34 -2.51
N SER A 104 2.69 2.70 -1.24
CA SER A 104 3.34 3.91 -0.70
C SER A 104 4.86 3.73 -0.65
N ALA A 105 5.36 2.57 -0.22
CA ALA A 105 6.78 2.26 -0.24
C ALA A 105 7.33 2.14 -1.67
N TYR A 106 6.56 1.56 -2.59
CA TYR A 106 6.91 1.50 -4.01
C TYR A 106 7.23 2.89 -4.59
N HIS A 107 6.47 3.92 -4.20
CA HIS A 107 6.69 5.29 -4.70
C HIS A 107 7.95 5.98 -4.13
N ILE A 108 8.71 5.34 -3.24
CA ILE A 108 10.04 5.82 -2.80
C ILE A 108 11.10 5.53 -3.87
N VAL A 109 10.97 4.41 -4.59
CA VAL A 109 12.01 3.87 -5.50
C VAL A 109 12.59 4.90 -6.46
N PRO A 110 11.80 5.73 -7.19
CA PRO A 110 12.35 6.71 -8.13
C PRO A 110 13.29 7.73 -7.48
N TYR A 111 13.15 7.97 -6.19
CA TYR A 111 13.95 8.97 -5.45
C TYR A 111 15.19 8.37 -4.76
N LEU A 112 15.36 7.04 -4.81
CA LEU A 112 16.55 6.36 -4.29
C LEU A 112 17.67 6.23 -5.34
N ALA A 113 17.38 6.41 -6.61
CA ALA A 113 18.34 6.22 -7.72
C ALA A 113 19.57 7.13 -7.63
N GLU A 114 19.49 8.25 -6.93
CA GLU A 114 20.60 9.18 -6.72
C GLU A 114 21.51 8.79 -5.54
N ARG A 115 21.11 7.82 -4.72
CA ARG A 115 21.87 7.34 -3.57
C ARG A 115 22.87 6.25 -3.98
N ARG A 116 24.04 6.24 -3.36
CA ARG A 116 25.11 5.29 -3.65
C ARG A 116 25.19 4.20 -2.58
N ASP A 117 25.63 3.04 -3.01
CA ASP A 117 25.93 1.89 -2.13
C ASP A 117 24.79 1.43 -1.23
N LEU A 118 23.52 1.69 -1.65
CA LEU A 118 22.34 1.21 -0.93
C LEU A 118 22.20 -0.31 -1.03
N ILE A 119 21.73 -0.89 0.07
CA ILE A 119 21.15 -2.23 0.08
C ILE A 119 19.68 -2.07 0.45
N VAL A 120 18.77 -2.54 -0.43
CA VAL A 120 17.35 -2.49 -0.14
C VAL A 120 16.79 -3.90 0.03
N VAL A 121 16.07 -4.11 1.12
CA VAL A 121 15.31 -5.34 1.39
C VAL A 121 13.83 -5.02 1.24
N THR A 122 13.10 -5.78 0.43
CA THR A 122 11.66 -5.53 0.25
C THR A 122 10.84 -6.81 0.22
N SER A 123 9.62 -6.72 0.77
CA SER A 123 8.60 -7.76 0.63
C SER A 123 7.72 -7.57 -0.62
N GLY A 124 7.84 -6.47 -1.34
CA GLY A 124 7.08 -6.20 -2.55
C GLY A 124 7.76 -6.71 -3.81
N ALA A 125 7.12 -7.62 -4.55
CA ALA A 125 7.68 -8.13 -5.81
C ALA A 125 7.84 -7.02 -6.86
N LYS A 126 6.85 -6.14 -7.03
CA LYS A 126 6.94 -4.99 -7.94
C LYS A 126 8.01 -3.99 -7.50
N THR A 127 8.13 -3.77 -6.20
CA THR A 127 9.18 -2.91 -5.62
C THR A 127 10.56 -3.49 -5.90
N ALA A 128 10.73 -4.81 -5.75
CA ALA A 128 12.01 -5.48 -6.05
C ALA A 128 12.42 -5.32 -7.53
N VAL A 129 11.46 -5.48 -8.45
CA VAL A 129 11.74 -5.28 -9.89
C VAL A 129 12.13 -3.83 -10.17
N ALA A 130 11.37 -2.85 -9.67
CA ALA A 130 11.66 -1.44 -9.89
C ALA A 130 13.03 -1.00 -9.30
N LEU A 131 13.40 -1.54 -8.15
CA LEU A 131 14.72 -1.30 -7.55
C LEU A 131 15.85 -1.89 -8.41
N ALA A 132 15.66 -3.10 -8.95
CA ALA A 132 16.63 -3.73 -9.86
C ALA A 132 16.79 -2.92 -11.16
N GLU A 133 15.69 -2.43 -11.74
CA GLU A 133 15.70 -1.54 -12.91
C GLU A 133 16.41 -0.20 -12.62
N ALA A 134 16.37 0.27 -11.38
CA ALA A 134 17.13 1.43 -10.91
C ALA A 134 18.60 1.14 -10.53
N ASN A 135 19.11 -0.08 -10.81
CA ASN A 135 20.47 -0.51 -10.44
C ASN A 135 20.76 -0.47 -8.92
N ILE A 136 19.76 -0.62 -8.08
CA ILE A 136 19.92 -0.66 -6.63
C ILE A 136 20.06 -2.12 -6.18
N ARG A 137 21.09 -2.43 -5.38
CA ARG A 137 21.28 -3.77 -4.81
C ARG A 137 20.11 -4.16 -3.93
N THR A 138 19.35 -5.18 -4.37
CA THR A 138 18.05 -5.52 -3.80
C THR A 138 18.00 -6.98 -3.36
N PHE A 139 17.39 -7.20 -2.19
CA PHE A 139 17.01 -8.52 -1.70
C PHE A 139 15.48 -8.56 -1.53
N SER A 140 14.84 -9.57 -2.11
CA SER A 140 13.45 -9.90 -1.80
C SER A 140 13.40 -10.77 -0.56
N THR A 141 12.38 -10.58 0.30
CA THR A 141 12.19 -11.44 1.48
C THR A 141 11.92 -12.89 1.13
N GLY A 142 11.43 -13.16 -0.10
CA GLY A 142 10.92 -14.49 -0.47
C GLY A 142 9.69 -14.87 0.36
N GLY A 143 9.30 -16.14 0.28
CA GLY A 143 8.12 -16.67 0.96
C GLY A 143 6.90 -16.82 0.04
N GLN A 144 5.71 -16.90 0.61
CA GLN A 144 4.46 -16.99 -0.13
C GLN A 144 4.09 -15.63 -0.71
N MET A 145 3.72 -15.57 -1.99
CA MET A 145 3.23 -14.34 -2.61
C MET A 145 1.71 -14.21 -2.46
N LEU A 146 1.26 -13.11 -1.91
CA LEU A 146 -0.15 -12.72 -1.93
C LEU A 146 -0.50 -12.12 -3.29
N ILE A 147 -1.48 -12.73 -3.98
CA ILE A 147 -1.84 -12.38 -5.36
C ILE A 147 -2.35 -10.94 -5.49
N HIS A 148 -3.05 -10.43 -4.47
CA HIS A 148 -3.69 -9.11 -4.53
C HIS A 148 -2.70 -7.97 -4.27
N SER A 149 -1.72 -8.16 -3.40
CA SER A 149 -0.76 -7.13 -3.00
C SER A 149 0.61 -7.28 -3.65
N TYR A 150 0.89 -8.40 -4.32
CA TYR A 150 2.23 -8.76 -4.77
C TYR A 150 3.27 -8.67 -3.65
N SER A 151 2.82 -8.91 -2.42
CA SER A 151 3.69 -8.99 -1.25
C SER A 151 4.08 -10.42 -0.95
N TYR A 152 5.34 -10.65 -0.62
CA TYR A 152 5.79 -11.89 -0.01
C TYR A 152 5.50 -11.85 1.49
N VAL A 153 5.03 -12.98 2.04
CA VAL A 153 4.67 -13.14 3.45
C VAL A 153 5.03 -14.55 3.95
N GLY A 154 4.77 -14.79 5.23
CA GLY A 154 4.90 -16.08 5.89
C GLY A 154 6.24 -16.30 6.56
N GLU A 155 6.39 -17.45 7.21
CA GLU A 155 7.52 -17.77 8.09
C GLU A 155 8.90 -17.63 7.43
N GLN A 156 9.02 -17.98 6.14
CA GLN A 156 10.28 -17.84 5.40
C GLN A 156 10.68 -16.37 5.25
N ALA A 157 9.72 -15.49 4.91
CA ALA A 157 9.94 -14.06 4.77
C ALA A 157 10.32 -13.44 6.13
N GLU A 158 9.60 -13.79 7.20
CA GLU A 158 9.89 -13.34 8.56
C GLU A 158 11.26 -13.82 9.05
N ALA A 159 11.60 -15.09 8.82
CA ALA A 159 12.89 -15.64 9.20
C ALA A 159 14.05 -14.98 8.46
N PHE A 160 13.86 -14.62 7.18
CA PHE A 160 14.86 -13.88 6.43
C PHE A 160 15.06 -12.47 7.01
N VAL A 161 13.98 -11.75 7.22
CA VAL A 161 14.00 -10.37 7.74
C VAL A 161 14.69 -10.30 9.10
N LYS A 162 14.44 -11.26 10.01
CA LYS A 162 15.06 -11.32 11.34
C LYS A 162 16.59 -11.48 11.32
N LYS A 163 17.19 -11.82 10.18
CA LYS A 163 18.65 -11.92 10.00
C LYS A 163 19.30 -10.63 9.50
N ILE A 164 18.50 -9.62 9.21
CA ILE A 164 18.96 -8.35 8.65
C ILE A 164 19.06 -7.32 9.79
N ASN A 165 20.08 -6.47 9.73
CA ASN A 165 20.18 -5.27 10.53
C ASN A 165 19.99 -4.08 9.61
N ALA A 166 18.80 -3.51 9.56
CA ALA A 166 18.51 -2.39 8.70
C ALA A 166 18.61 -1.06 9.46
N ASP A 167 19.00 -0.02 8.73
CA ASP A 167 19.07 1.33 9.28
C ASP A 167 17.69 1.96 9.36
N VAL A 168 16.88 1.79 8.32
CA VAL A 168 15.54 2.39 8.23
C VAL A 168 14.53 1.47 7.55
N LEU A 169 13.33 1.48 8.09
CA LEU A 169 12.13 0.86 7.52
C LEU A 169 11.14 1.94 7.10
N PHE A 170 10.66 1.86 5.88
CA PHE A 170 9.47 2.56 5.42
C PHE A 170 8.37 1.54 5.13
N PHE A 171 7.24 1.69 5.79
CA PHE A 171 6.10 0.79 5.67
C PHE A 171 4.79 1.56 5.67
N SER A 172 3.72 0.95 5.21
CA SER A 172 2.39 1.54 5.24
C SER A 172 1.40 0.62 5.98
N ALA A 173 0.24 1.15 6.26
CA ALA A 173 -0.88 0.44 6.85
C ALA A 173 -2.18 0.84 6.14
N ALA A 174 -3.28 0.15 6.41
CA ALA A 174 -4.57 0.47 5.84
C ALA A 174 -5.35 1.51 6.65
N GLY A 175 -5.00 1.72 7.93
CA GLY A 175 -5.60 2.72 8.79
C GLY A 175 -4.70 3.15 9.95
N LEU A 176 -4.93 4.39 10.40
CA LEU A 176 -4.30 4.98 11.58
C LEU A 176 -5.39 5.70 12.39
N THR A 177 -5.66 5.20 13.57
CA THR A 177 -6.70 5.75 14.45
C THR A 177 -6.24 7.02 15.18
N GLU A 178 -7.16 7.80 15.70
CA GLU A 178 -6.83 9.02 16.45
C GLU A 178 -6.09 8.75 17.76
N ASP A 179 -6.29 7.56 18.35
CA ASP A 179 -5.58 7.09 19.53
C ASP A 179 -4.22 6.44 19.20
N GLY A 180 -3.79 6.49 17.93
CA GLY A 180 -2.46 6.09 17.50
C GLY A 180 -2.28 4.61 17.18
N ARG A 181 -3.36 3.82 17.05
CA ARG A 181 -3.25 2.44 16.60
C ARG A 181 -3.05 2.39 15.08
N ILE A 182 -2.05 1.64 14.66
CA ILE A 182 -1.73 1.35 13.27
C ILE A 182 -2.42 0.03 12.92
N THR A 183 -3.38 0.08 11.99
CA THR A 183 -4.29 -1.04 11.74
C THR A 183 -4.25 -1.52 10.29
N ASP A 184 -4.48 -2.81 10.10
CA ASP A 184 -4.49 -3.42 8.77
C ASP A 184 -5.62 -4.46 8.61
N ARG A 185 -5.80 -4.95 7.37
CA ARG A 185 -6.76 -6.01 7.04
C ARG A 185 -6.08 -7.37 6.95
N ALA A 186 -4.87 -7.42 6.39
CA ALA A 186 -4.12 -8.64 6.13
C ALA A 186 -3.17 -8.95 7.31
N VAL A 187 -3.51 -9.97 8.08
CA VAL A 187 -2.72 -10.41 9.23
C VAL A 187 -1.32 -10.85 8.82
N GLU A 188 -1.21 -11.54 7.68
CA GLU A 188 0.06 -12.05 7.15
C GLU A 188 1.03 -10.90 6.82
N GLU A 189 0.53 -9.84 6.19
CA GLU A 189 1.35 -8.64 5.91
C GLU A 189 1.71 -7.90 7.21
N ALA A 190 0.76 -7.78 8.13
CA ALA A 190 0.99 -7.16 9.42
C ALA A 190 2.07 -7.90 10.24
N ASN A 191 2.05 -9.24 10.26
CA ASN A 191 3.06 -10.05 10.92
C ASN A 191 4.46 -9.83 10.33
N LEU A 192 4.57 -9.82 9.00
CA LEU A 192 5.85 -9.53 8.35
C LEU A 192 6.35 -8.11 8.66
N ARG A 193 5.46 -7.09 8.62
CA ARG A 193 5.82 -5.72 9.01
C ARG A 193 6.30 -5.64 10.45
N ARG A 194 5.68 -6.38 11.37
CA ARG A 194 6.16 -6.51 12.77
C ARG A 194 7.57 -7.07 12.83
N ALA A 195 7.87 -8.13 12.04
CA ALA A 195 9.22 -8.66 11.94
C ALA A 195 10.21 -7.62 11.37
N MET A 196 9.81 -6.89 10.30
CA MET A 196 10.62 -5.80 9.74
C MET A 196 10.88 -4.69 10.76
N MET A 197 9.87 -4.29 11.54
CA MET A 197 10.02 -3.29 12.61
C MET A 197 11.03 -3.71 13.66
N SER A 198 11.10 -4.99 14.02
CA SER A 198 12.05 -5.51 15.01
C SER A 198 13.49 -5.58 14.48
N ALA A 199 13.68 -5.57 13.16
CA ALA A 199 14.96 -5.69 12.49
C ALA A 199 15.56 -4.34 12.03
N CYS A 200 14.90 -3.22 12.36
CA CYS A 200 15.30 -1.88 11.92
C CYS A 200 15.57 -0.94 13.08
N ARG A 201 16.54 -0.04 12.90
CA ARG A 201 16.85 1.03 13.87
C ARG A 201 15.78 2.11 13.86
N LYS A 202 15.42 2.60 12.67
CA LYS A 202 14.41 3.65 12.46
C LYS A 202 13.21 3.13 11.70
N LYS A 203 12.01 3.58 12.06
CA LYS A 203 10.75 3.09 11.52
C LYS A 203 9.84 4.25 11.17
N TYR A 204 9.50 4.40 9.91
CA TYR A 204 8.62 5.47 9.42
C TYR A 204 7.37 4.90 8.76
N LEU A 205 6.22 5.32 9.26
CA LEU A 205 4.92 4.98 8.66
C LEU A 205 4.59 5.94 7.51
N LEU A 206 4.37 5.41 6.33
CA LEU A 206 3.85 6.14 5.17
C LEU A 206 2.32 6.12 5.22
N CYS A 207 1.71 7.22 5.59
CA CYS A 207 0.28 7.30 5.82
C CYS A 207 -0.33 8.54 5.17
N ASP A 208 -1.03 8.35 4.06
CA ASP A 208 -1.79 9.43 3.45
C ASP A 208 -3.02 9.80 4.29
N SER A 209 -3.46 11.06 4.20
CA SER A 209 -4.56 11.62 5.00
C SER A 209 -5.87 10.82 4.89
N GLY A 210 -6.08 10.11 3.79
CA GLY A 210 -7.26 9.27 3.60
C GLY A 210 -7.29 8.03 4.51
N LYS A 211 -6.22 7.75 5.26
CA LYS A 211 -6.13 6.63 6.21
C LYS A 211 -6.31 7.07 7.66
N PHE A 212 -6.30 8.37 7.95
CA PHE A 212 -6.52 8.90 9.29
C PHE A 212 -7.94 8.63 9.79
N GLY A 213 -8.08 8.35 11.08
CA GLY A 213 -9.34 8.01 11.73
C GLY A 213 -9.88 6.60 11.39
N LYS A 214 -9.20 5.82 10.55
CA LYS A 214 -9.64 4.48 10.18
C LYS A 214 -9.12 3.43 11.15
N SER A 215 -10.06 2.61 11.67
CA SER A 215 -9.77 1.41 12.46
C SER A 215 -10.14 0.18 11.64
N LEU A 216 -9.20 -0.73 11.45
CA LEU A 216 -9.41 -1.96 10.67
C LEU A 216 -9.28 -3.17 11.58
N PHE A 217 -9.47 -4.35 10.99
CA PHE A 217 -9.59 -5.62 11.69
C PHE A 217 -8.41 -5.93 12.65
N TYR A 218 -7.18 -5.69 12.22
CA TYR A 218 -5.99 -6.11 12.94
C TYR A 218 -5.16 -4.91 13.42
N ASN A 219 -4.91 -4.83 14.73
CA ASN A 219 -3.99 -3.86 15.32
C ASN A 219 -2.56 -4.38 15.13
N MET A 220 -1.81 -3.76 14.22
CA MET A 220 -0.45 -4.17 13.92
C MET A 220 0.58 -3.58 14.90
N ALA A 221 0.46 -2.29 15.18
CA ALA A 221 1.40 -1.54 16.03
C ALA A 221 0.72 -0.28 16.56
N THR A 222 1.48 0.50 17.33
CA THR A 222 1.08 1.83 17.79
C THR A 222 2.13 2.89 17.44
N VAL A 223 1.75 4.17 17.45
CA VAL A 223 2.66 5.26 17.05
C VAL A 223 3.86 5.44 17.99
N ASP A 224 3.79 4.95 19.23
CA ASP A 224 4.91 4.92 20.17
C ASP A 224 6.00 3.90 19.78
N GLU A 225 5.69 2.94 18.91
CA GLU A 225 6.65 1.96 18.40
C GLU A 225 7.41 2.43 17.15
N ILE A 226 7.08 3.60 16.56
CA ILE A 226 7.68 4.11 15.31
C ILE A 226 8.37 5.46 15.53
N ASP A 227 9.34 5.83 14.69
CA ASP A 227 10.11 7.07 14.82
C ASP A 227 9.42 8.27 14.17
N GLY A 228 8.44 8.04 13.28
CA GLY A 228 7.68 9.13 12.67
C GLY A 228 6.64 8.67 11.66
N ILE A 229 5.83 9.63 11.24
CA ILE A 229 4.80 9.45 10.21
C ILE A 229 5.14 10.40 9.05
N ILE A 230 5.16 9.86 7.85
CA ILE A 230 5.34 10.64 6.62
C ILE A 230 3.99 10.70 5.92
N THR A 231 3.48 11.91 5.76
CA THR A 231 2.20 12.21 5.10
C THR A 231 2.36 13.37 4.12
N GLU A 232 1.36 13.65 3.31
CA GLU A 232 1.40 14.76 2.33
C GLU A 232 1.20 16.14 2.96
N GLY A 233 0.52 16.19 4.10
CA GLY A 233 0.17 17.44 4.81
C GLY A 233 0.63 17.42 6.25
N ASP A 234 -0.10 18.17 7.07
CA ASP A 234 0.11 18.20 8.51
C ASP A 234 -0.54 16.97 9.17
N LEU A 235 0.04 16.54 10.27
CA LEU A 235 -0.55 15.48 11.09
C LEU A 235 -1.73 16.03 11.90
N PRO A 236 -2.76 15.22 12.14
CA PRO A 236 -3.78 15.58 13.13
C PRO A 236 -3.14 15.89 14.50
N PRO A 237 -3.57 16.95 15.21
CA PRO A 237 -2.94 17.37 16.48
C PRO A 237 -2.88 16.28 17.56
N ALA A 238 -3.83 15.33 17.53
CA ALA A 238 -3.81 14.18 18.43
C ALA A 238 -2.60 13.27 18.18
N LEU A 239 -2.28 13.00 16.91
CA LEU A 239 -1.15 12.15 16.51
C LEU A 239 0.19 12.85 16.73
N GLU A 240 0.27 14.17 16.47
CA GLU A 240 1.47 14.97 16.80
C GLU A 240 1.81 14.88 18.29
N LYS A 241 0.80 15.05 19.16
CA LYS A 241 0.99 14.94 20.62
C LYS A 241 1.46 13.54 21.05
N LEU A 242 1.00 12.49 20.38
CA LEU A 242 1.44 11.13 20.70
C LEU A 242 2.90 10.90 20.30
N LEU A 243 3.32 11.40 19.13
CA LEU A 243 4.71 11.31 18.66
C LEU A 243 5.67 12.17 19.50
N ALA A 244 5.22 13.33 19.99
CA ALA A 244 6.05 14.23 20.81
C ALA A 244 6.28 13.77 22.25
N LYS A 245 5.57 12.73 22.70
CA LYS A 245 5.75 12.14 24.05
C LYS A 245 6.92 11.15 24.15
N LYS A 246 7.64 10.95 23.06
CA LYS A 246 8.90 10.18 22.97
C LYS A 246 10.09 11.05 23.33
#